data_b0b759e841d1db1e130328ed46e4aa82
#
_entry.id   b0b759e841d1db1e130328ed46e4aa82
#
_cell.length_a   1.000
_cell.length_b   1.000
_cell.length_c   1.000
_cell.angle_alpha   90.00
_cell.angle_beta   90.00
_cell.angle_gamma   90.00
#
_symmetry.space_group_name_H-M   'P 1'
#
loop_
_entity.id
_entity.type
_entity.pdbx_description
1 polymer ?
#
loop_
_entity_poly.entity_id
_entity_poly.type
_entity_poly.pdbx_seq_one_letter_code
_entity_poly.pdbx_strand_id
1 'polypeptide(L)' 'MLKITVVDDASRRRLIVEGKLIAPWAAELATAYQTAKADLQNRELIVDLRT' A
#
# COMPACT_ATOMS: atom_id res chain seq x y z
N MET A 1 -3.29 8.76 -13.00
CA MET A 1 -4.09 8.46 -11.80
C MET A 1 -3.43 7.38 -10.97
N LEU A 2 -3.40 7.55 -9.70
CA LEU A 2 -2.81 6.57 -8.80
C LEU A 2 -3.86 5.55 -8.37
N LYS A 3 -3.51 4.28 -8.46
CA LYS A 3 -4.39 3.20 -8.01
C LYS A 3 -3.69 2.40 -6.92
N ILE A 4 -4.34 2.24 -5.80
CA ILE A 4 -3.82 1.49 -4.67
C ILE A 4 -4.73 0.31 -4.40
N THR A 5 -4.16 -0.89 -4.38
CA THR A 5 -4.90 -2.12 -4.12
C THR A 5 -4.28 -2.84 -2.93
N VAL A 6 -5.12 -3.33 -2.03
CA VAL A 6 -4.67 -4.09 -0.88
C VAL A 6 -5.09 -5.55 -1.06
N VAL A 7 -4.11 -6.45 -1.01
CA VAL A 7 -4.37 -7.88 -1.10
C VAL A 7 -3.95 -8.53 0.22
N ASP A 8 -4.90 -9.09 0.94
CA ASP A 8 -4.66 -9.75 2.22
C ASP A 8 -4.46 -11.24 2.05
N ASP A 9 -3.45 -11.75 2.74
CA ASP A 9 -3.18 -13.17 2.82
C ASP A 9 -3.02 -13.55 4.29
N ALA A 10 -3.00 -14.85 4.59
CA ALA A 10 -2.91 -15.33 5.96
C ALA A 10 -1.63 -14.87 6.67
N SER A 11 -0.52 -14.78 5.95
CA SER A 11 0.77 -14.44 6.53
C SER A 11 1.35 -13.10 6.07
N ARG A 12 0.67 -12.42 5.12
CA ARG A 12 1.19 -11.17 4.59
C ARG A 12 0.08 -10.30 4.00
N ARG A 13 0.37 -9.01 3.92
CA ARG A 13 -0.50 -8.05 3.25
C ARG A 13 0.32 -7.39 2.15
N ARG A 14 -0.22 -7.36 0.94
CA ARG A 14 0.44 -6.72 -0.18
C ARG A 14 -0.27 -5.42 -0.54
N LEU A 15 0.47 -4.34 -0.61
CA LEU A 15 -0.02 -3.03 -1.02
C LEU A 15 0.50 -2.77 -2.42
N ILE A 16 -0.36 -2.85 -3.43
CA ILE A 16 0.01 -2.66 -4.82
C ILE A 16 -0.31 -1.24 -5.23
N VAL A 17 0.70 -0.50 -5.66
CA VAL A 17 0.57 0.89 -6.07
C VAL A 17 0.87 0.99 -7.56
N GLU A 18 -0.09 1.43 -8.35
CA GLU A 18 0.03 1.55 -9.80
C GLU A 18 -0.24 2.98 -10.25
N GLY A 19 0.50 3.43 -11.27
CA GLY A 19 0.31 4.74 -11.85
C GLY A 19 1.48 5.66 -11.57
N LYS A 20 1.31 6.95 -11.83
CA LYS A 20 2.36 7.94 -11.60
C LYS A 20 2.32 8.43 -10.17
N LEU A 21 3.46 8.36 -9.50
CA LEU A 21 3.59 8.87 -8.15
C LEU A 21 4.09 10.31 -8.19
N ILE A 22 3.17 11.26 -8.05
CA ILE A 22 3.49 12.69 -7.99
C ILE A 22 3.19 13.22 -6.60
N ALA A 23 3.66 14.43 -6.31
CA ALA A 23 3.61 14.98 -4.95
C ALA A 23 2.23 14.86 -4.25
N PRO A 24 1.10 15.21 -4.88
CA PRO A 24 -0.21 15.06 -4.23
C PRO A 24 -0.56 13.60 -3.91
N TRP A 25 -0.06 12.66 -4.73
CA TRP A 25 -0.35 11.25 -4.53
C TRP A 25 0.52 10.63 -3.43
N ALA A 26 1.68 11.23 -3.16
CA ALA A 26 2.57 10.71 -2.13
C ALA A 26 1.92 10.74 -0.75
N ALA A 27 1.13 11.78 -0.47
CA ALA A 27 0.40 11.88 0.80
C ALA A 27 -0.63 10.76 0.93
N GLU A 28 -1.33 10.44 -0.16
CA GLU A 28 -2.31 9.36 -0.16
C GLU A 28 -1.63 8.01 0.06
N LEU A 29 -0.48 7.81 -0.55
CA LEU A 29 0.28 6.58 -0.37
C LEU A 29 0.72 6.43 1.09
N ALA A 30 1.18 7.51 1.71
CA ALA A 30 1.59 7.48 3.11
C ALA A 30 0.40 7.11 4.01
N THR A 31 -0.77 7.67 3.75
CA THR A 31 -1.98 7.34 4.50
C THR A 31 -2.36 5.88 4.33
N ALA A 32 -2.33 5.39 3.10
CA ALA A 32 -2.66 3.98 2.81
C ALA A 32 -1.67 3.04 3.51
N TYR A 33 -0.39 3.39 3.51
CA TYR A 33 0.64 2.60 4.17
C TYR A 33 0.39 2.55 5.68
N GLN A 34 0.11 3.68 6.30
CA GLN A 34 -0.16 3.74 7.74
C GLN A 34 -1.39 2.92 8.10
N THR A 35 -2.45 3.01 7.31
CA THR A 35 -3.67 2.25 7.54
C THR A 35 -3.41 0.74 7.42
N ALA A 36 -2.68 0.34 6.40
CA ALA A 36 -2.35 -1.07 6.19
C ALA A 36 -1.48 -1.61 7.32
N LYS A 37 -0.54 -0.79 7.79
CA LYS A 37 0.37 -1.18 8.86
C LYS A 37 -0.35 -1.29 10.21
N ALA A 38 -1.31 -0.41 10.46
CA ALA A 38 -2.01 -0.37 11.74
C ALA A 38 -2.80 -1.64 12.02
N ASP A 39 -3.31 -2.29 10.98
CA ASP A 39 -4.13 -3.49 11.10
C ASP A 39 -3.39 -4.75 10.66
N LEU A 40 -2.07 -4.75 10.75
CA LEU A 40 -1.25 -5.80 10.19
C LEU A 40 -1.27 -7.11 10.98
N GLN A 41 -1.34 -7.03 12.32
CA GLN A 41 -1.47 -8.21 13.20
C GLN A 41 -0.41 -9.29 12.96
N ASN A 42 0.85 -8.91 13.04
CA ASN A 42 1.99 -9.81 12.87
C ASN A 42 2.16 -10.37 11.45
N ARG A 43 1.42 -9.85 10.49
CA ARG A 43 1.62 -10.22 9.10
C ARG A 43 2.73 -9.37 8.48
N GLU A 44 3.36 -9.91 7.44
CA GLU A 44 4.38 -9.17 6.71
C GLU A 44 3.71 -8.18 5.76
N LEU A 45 4.23 -6.96 5.73
CA LEU A 45 3.73 -5.95 4.80
C LEU A 45 4.67 -5.82 3.62
N ILE A 46 4.14 -6.03 2.41
CA ILE A 46 4.89 -5.92 1.17
C ILE A 46 4.30 -4.77 0.36
N VAL A 47 5.15 -3.83 -0.05
CA VAL A 47 4.73 -2.72 -0.91
C VAL A 47 5.25 -2.99 -2.32
N ASP A 48 4.33 -3.12 -3.27
CA ASP A 48 4.65 -3.40 -4.66
C ASP A 48 4.39 -2.15 -5.49
N LEU A 49 5.45 -1.50 -5.95
CA LEU A 49 5.35 -0.29 -6.75
C LEU A 49 5.42 -0.62 -8.23
N ARG A 50 4.39 -0.25 -8.96
CA ARG A 50 4.27 -0.48 -10.41
C ARG A 50 4.04 0.84 -11.13
N THR A 51 5.11 1.58 -11.33
CA THR A 51 5.02 2.90 -11.99
C THR A 51 5.37 2.84 -13.46
#